data_ca0dd60e990d8e32836323605f28a79d
#
_entry.id   ca0dd60e990d8e32836323605f28a79d
#
_cell.length_a   1.000
_cell.length_b   1.000
_cell.length_c   1.000
_cell.angle_alpha   90.00
_cell.angle_beta   90.00
_cell.angle_gamma   90.00
#
_symmetry.space_group_name_H-M   'P 1'
#
loop_
_entity.id
_entity.type
_entity.pdbx_description
1 polymer ?
#
loop_
_entity_poly.entity_id
_entity_poly.type
_entity_poly.pdbx_seq_one_letter_code
_entity_poly.pdbx_strand_id
1 'polypeptide(L)'
;MKDLFCIEFDFLGIPVKIFVCNWTDRDEVYKRFETYPNKGSAMFGVSNDENGKIISFILYNDNVNTNLYKRIPTYIHELLHATKFYLYYLTSIKDDEELECYFMGHLVQMYTDLLNQYEENTTYEKNTISDFRM
;
A
#
# COMPACT_ATOMS: atom_id res chain seq x y z
N MET A 1 10.12 9.03 -5.62
CA MET A 1 9.17 8.09 -5.00
C MET A 1 9.30 6.72 -5.67
N LYS A 2 9.30 5.67 -4.88
CA LYS A 2 9.51 4.31 -5.38
C LYS A 2 8.26 3.47 -5.16
N ASP A 3 7.72 2.90 -6.25
CA ASP A 3 6.61 1.95 -6.17
C ASP A 3 7.15 0.60 -5.72
N LEU A 4 6.50 0.02 -4.71
CA LEU A 4 6.85 -1.31 -4.22
C LEU A 4 5.94 -2.35 -4.87
N PHE A 5 4.65 -2.23 -4.69
CA PHE A 5 3.65 -3.08 -5.33
C PHE A 5 2.27 -2.41 -5.26
N CYS A 6 1.29 -3.03 -5.89
CA CYS A 6 -0.10 -2.55 -5.88
C CYS A 6 -1.02 -3.70 -5.48
N ILE A 7 -1.86 -3.47 -4.48
CA ILE A 7 -2.93 -4.39 -4.10
C ILE A 7 -4.15 -4.06 -4.96
N GLU A 8 -4.65 -5.04 -5.69
CA GLU A 8 -5.77 -4.81 -6.60
C GLU A 8 -6.69 -6.03 -6.61
N PHE A 9 -7.97 -5.83 -6.26
CA PHE A 9 -8.98 -6.88 -6.28
C PHE A 9 -10.37 -6.27 -6.27
N ASP A 10 -11.38 -7.11 -6.53
CA ASP A 10 -12.78 -6.72 -6.44
C ASP A 10 -13.38 -7.33 -5.18
N PHE A 11 -14.03 -6.51 -4.36
CA PHE A 11 -14.67 -6.95 -3.14
C PHE A 11 -16.14 -6.55 -3.16
N LEU A 12 -17.02 -7.52 -3.33
CA LEU A 12 -18.48 -7.30 -3.41
C LEU A 12 -18.86 -6.25 -4.46
N GLY A 13 -18.21 -6.29 -5.62
CA GLY A 13 -18.45 -5.34 -6.70
C GLY A 13 -17.71 -4.00 -6.55
N ILE A 14 -16.91 -3.83 -5.51
CA ILE A 14 -16.14 -2.62 -5.29
C ILE A 14 -14.70 -2.86 -5.70
N PRO A 15 -14.17 -2.07 -6.65
CA PRO A 15 -12.76 -2.19 -7.01
C PRO A 15 -11.89 -1.61 -5.89
N VAL A 16 -11.00 -2.44 -5.37
CA VAL A 16 -9.99 -2.02 -4.38
C VAL A 16 -8.66 -1.88 -5.10
N LYS A 17 -8.03 -0.72 -4.97
CA LYS A 17 -6.72 -0.46 -5.56
C LYS A 17 -5.90 0.38 -4.59
N ILE A 18 -4.83 -0.22 -4.07
CA ILE A 18 -3.97 0.41 -3.07
C ILE A 18 -2.53 0.36 -3.58
N PHE A 19 -1.99 1.52 -3.91
CA PHE A 19 -0.57 1.65 -4.25
C PHE A 19 0.26 1.64 -2.96
N VAL A 20 1.33 0.87 -2.94
CA VAL A 20 2.25 0.81 -1.80
C VAL A 20 3.60 1.36 -2.25
N CYS A 21 4.03 2.46 -1.65
CA CYS A 21 5.17 3.24 -2.11
C CYS A 21 6.06 3.68 -0.96
N ASN A 22 7.37 3.80 -1.25
CA ASN A 22 8.31 4.55 -0.41
C ASN A 22 8.51 5.95 -0.99
N TRP A 23 8.68 6.96 -0.14
CA TRP A 23 8.96 8.31 -0.60
C TRP A 23 10.11 8.95 0.18
N THR A 24 10.83 9.84 -0.48
CA THR A 24 11.87 10.66 0.12
C THR A 24 11.62 12.14 -0.11
N ASP A 25 11.00 12.49 -1.24
CA ASP A 25 10.68 13.85 -1.62
C ASP A 25 9.16 14.07 -1.59
N ARG A 26 8.71 14.97 -0.73
CA ARG A 26 7.29 15.29 -0.55
C ARG A 26 6.65 15.82 -1.82
N ASP A 27 7.38 16.57 -2.63
CA ASP A 27 6.85 17.14 -3.86
C ASP A 27 6.53 16.09 -4.90
N GLU A 28 7.30 15.01 -4.97
CA GLU A 28 7.00 13.88 -5.86
C GLU A 28 5.70 13.19 -5.48
N VAL A 29 5.43 13.07 -4.18
CA VAL A 29 4.16 12.51 -3.69
C VAL A 29 2.99 13.39 -4.11
N TYR A 30 3.12 14.70 -3.92
CA TYR A 30 2.08 15.64 -4.31
C TYR A 30 1.80 15.61 -5.81
N LYS A 31 2.84 15.53 -6.65
CA LYS A 31 2.69 15.44 -8.11
C LYS A 31 1.86 14.23 -8.53
N ARG A 32 2.00 13.13 -7.82
CA ARG A 32 1.32 11.89 -8.19
C ARG A 32 -0.08 11.76 -7.58
N PHE A 33 -0.24 12.13 -6.31
CA PHE A 33 -1.48 11.89 -5.56
C PHE A 33 -2.20 13.17 -5.15
N GLU A 34 -1.63 14.33 -5.46
CA GLU A 34 -2.18 15.64 -5.07
C GLU A 34 -2.37 15.77 -3.54
N THR A 35 -1.55 15.07 -2.79
CA THR A 35 -1.58 15.05 -1.33
C THR A 35 -0.14 15.08 -0.81
N TYR A 36 0.11 15.92 0.19
CA TYR A 36 1.40 15.88 0.87
C TYR A 36 1.37 14.80 1.96
N PRO A 37 2.42 13.96 2.04
CA PRO A 37 2.50 12.99 3.12
C PRO A 37 2.70 13.69 4.46
N ASN A 38 2.18 13.08 5.53
CA ASN A 38 2.47 13.57 6.87
C ASN A 38 3.96 13.32 7.21
N LYS A 39 4.42 13.91 8.32
CA LYS A 39 5.82 13.75 8.76
C LYS A 39 6.07 12.44 9.50
N GLY A 40 5.06 11.61 9.65
CA GLY A 40 5.18 10.33 10.33
C GLY A 40 5.85 9.25 9.49
N SER A 41 5.92 8.05 10.04
CA SER A 41 6.59 6.91 9.41
C SER A 41 5.80 6.33 8.23
N ALA A 42 4.47 6.33 8.32
CA ALA A 42 3.59 5.79 7.28
C ALA A 42 2.26 6.52 7.25
N MET A 43 1.57 6.42 6.11
CA MET A 43 0.29 7.10 5.92
C MET A 43 -0.56 6.33 4.90
N PHE A 44 -1.84 6.13 5.22
CA PHE A 44 -2.86 5.74 4.24
C PHE A 44 -3.57 6.99 3.74
N GLY A 45 -3.79 7.07 2.44
CA GLY A 45 -4.47 8.20 1.83
C GLY A 45 -5.31 7.78 0.63
N VAL A 46 -6.13 8.71 0.16
CA VAL A 46 -7.08 8.48 -0.94
C VAL A 46 -6.99 9.63 -1.92
N SER A 47 -7.08 9.31 -3.20
CA SER A 47 -7.08 10.27 -4.30
C SER A 47 -7.98 9.76 -5.43
N ASN A 48 -8.04 10.49 -6.51
CA ASN A 48 -8.74 10.08 -7.73
C ASN A 48 -7.73 9.95 -8.87
N ASP A 49 -7.95 8.97 -9.75
CA ASP A 49 -7.17 8.87 -10.98
C ASP A 49 -7.69 9.87 -12.04
N GLU A 50 -7.08 9.84 -13.22
CA GLU A 50 -7.44 10.73 -14.33
C GLU A 50 -8.91 10.59 -14.76
N ASN A 51 -9.50 9.42 -14.55
CA ASN A 51 -10.89 9.12 -14.89
C ASN A 51 -11.85 9.35 -13.73
N GLY A 52 -11.39 9.92 -12.63
CA GLY A 52 -12.20 10.17 -11.44
C GLY A 52 -12.46 8.94 -10.58
N LYS A 53 -11.80 7.81 -10.87
CA LYS A 53 -11.90 6.62 -10.03
C LYS A 53 -11.12 6.79 -8.74
N ILE A 54 -11.67 6.28 -7.65
CA ILE A 54 -11.02 6.34 -6.36
C ILE A 54 -9.85 5.36 -6.35
N ILE A 55 -8.69 5.87 -5.99
CA ILE A 55 -7.49 5.09 -5.71
C ILE A 55 -7.03 5.39 -4.30
N SER A 56 -6.36 4.45 -3.68
CA SER A 56 -5.79 4.65 -2.36
C SER A 56 -4.31 4.29 -2.37
N PHE A 57 -3.61 4.71 -1.35
CA PHE A 57 -2.17 4.50 -1.29
C PHE A 57 -1.71 4.38 0.15
N ILE A 58 -0.65 3.60 0.34
CA ILE A 58 0.11 3.54 1.58
C ILE A 58 1.49 4.09 1.27
N LEU A 59 1.88 5.13 1.98
CA LEU A 59 3.15 5.82 1.79
C LEU A 59 4.04 5.59 2.99
N TYR A 60 5.23 5.06 2.75
CA TYR A 60 6.24 4.87 3.80
C TYR A 60 7.32 5.93 3.65
N ASN A 61 7.61 6.61 4.75
CA ASN A 61 8.62 7.66 4.79
C ASN A 61 10.02 7.05 4.88
N ASP A 62 10.68 6.95 3.75
CA ASP A 62 12.02 6.36 3.67
C ASP A 62 13.08 7.21 4.36
N ASN A 63 12.77 8.48 4.64
CA ASN A 63 13.66 9.36 5.44
C ASN A 63 13.71 8.97 6.91
N VAL A 64 12.65 8.31 7.40
CA VAL A 64 12.58 7.84 8.79
C VAL A 64 13.26 6.48 8.92
N ASN A 65 12.92 5.54 8.02
CA ASN A 65 13.46 4.19 8.03
C ASN A 65 13.26 3.55 6.66
N THR A 66 14.27 2.86 6.15
CA THR A 66 14.27 2.29 4.80
C THR A 66 13.43 1.01 4.65
N ASN A 67 13.03 0.36 5.74
CA ASN A 67 12.35 -0.94 5.67
C ASN A 67 10.99 -0.95 6.37
N LEU A 68 10.32 0.20 6.45
CA LEU A 68 9.03 0.30 7.13
C LEU A 68 7.96 -0.60 6.52
N TYR A 69 7.99 -0.80 5.20
CA TYR A 69 7.01 -1.62 4.49
C TYR A 69 7.08 -3.12 4.86
N LYS A 70 8.17 -3.56 5.49
CA LYS A 70 8.35 -4.94 5.98
C LYS A 70 7.89 -5.12 7.42
N ARG A 71 7.68 -4.02 8.16
CA ARG A 71 7.36 -4.08 9.58
C ARG A 71 5.87 -4.35 9.77
N ILE A 72 5.57 -5.50 10.35
CA ILE A 72 4.19 -5.96 10.56
C ILE A 72 3.33 -4.92 11.29
N PRO A 73 3.75 -4.37 12.45
CA PRO A 73 2.90 -3.38 13.13
C PRO A 73 2.62 -2.15 12.26
N THR A 74 3.57 -1.74 11.44
CA THR A 74 3.44 -0.56 10.60
C THR A 74 2.45 -0.79 9.46
N TYR A 75 2.61 -1.86 8.67
CA TYR A 75 1.69 -2.07 7.56
C TYR A 75 0.31 -2.55 8.02
N ILE A 76 0.21 -3.29 9.11
CA ILE A 76 -1.08 -3.68 9.67
C ILE A 76 -1.89 -2.43 10.07
N HIS A 77 -1.24 -1.45 10.69
CA HIS A 77 -1.88 -0.19 11.05
C HIS A 77 -2.50 0.49 9.81
N GLU A 78 -1.75 0.56 8.73
CA GLU A 78 -2.22 1.20 7.49
C GLU A 78 -3.29 0.36 6.78
N LEU A 79 -3.19 -0.97 6.80
CA LEU A 79 -4.21 -1.84 6.25
C LEU A 79 -5.53 -1.74 7.02
N LEU A 80 -5.48 -1.45 8.32
CA LEU A 80 -6.69 -1.21 9.09
C LEU A 80 -7.38 0.09 8.64
N HIS A 81 -6.62 1.15 8.38
CA HIS A 81 -7.18 2.37 7.79
C HIS A 81 -7.83 2.11 6.45
N ALA A 82 -7.19 1.30 5.59
CA ALA A 82 -7.75 0.91 4.31
C ALA A 82 -9.06 0.13 4.47
N THR A 83 -9.11 -0.80 5.40
CA THR A 83 -10.31 -1.58 5.71
C THR A 83 -11.47 -0.68 6.10
N LYS A 84 -11.23 0.23 7.04
CA LYS A 84 -12.25 1.19 7.48
C LYS A 84 -12.74 2.06 6.34
N PHE A 85 -11.81 2.55 5.50
CA PHE A 85 -12.17 3.39 4.36
C PHE A 85 -13.08 2.63 3.38
N TYR A 86 -12.67 1.44 2.92
CA TYR A 86 -13.42 0.71 1.91
C TYR A 86 -14.79 0.22 2.42
N LEU A 87 -14.86 -0.22 3.65
CA LEU A 87 -16.13 -0.71 4.20
C LEU A 87 -17.04 0.43 4.67
N TYR A 88 -16.52 1.38 5.44
CA TYR A 88 -17.36 2.38 6.09
C TYR A 88 -17.74 3.52 5.16
N TYR A 89 -16.81 3.98 4.32
CA TYR A 89 -17.06 5.15 3.47
C TYR A 89 -17.58 4.79 2.08
N LEU A 90 -17.08 3.72 1.45
CA LEU A 90 -17.51 3.37 0.10
C LEU A 90 -18.74 2.48 0.06
N THR A 91 -18.92 1.57 1.02
CA THR A 91 -20.05 0.64 1.04
C THR A 91 -21.11 1.00 2.07
N SER A 92 -20.78 1.89 2.98
CA SER A 92 -21.60 2.21 4.16
C SER A 92 -21.88 0.99 5.06
N ILE A 93 -21.07 -0.05 4.93
CA ILE A 93 -21.16 -1.23 5.78
C ILE A 93 -20.41 -0.92 7.08
N LYS A 94 -21.17 -0.69 8.14
CA LYS A 94 -20.65 -0.39 9.47
C LYS A 94 -21.10 -1.49 10.43
N ASP A 95 -20.28 -1.73 11.45
CA ASP A 95 -20.62 -2.64 12.54
C ASP A 95 -20.84 -4.10 12.13
N ASP A 96 -20.33 -4.49 10.95
CA ASP A 96 -20.27 -5.88 10.53
C ASP A 96 -18.85 -6.42 10.79
N GLU A 97 -18.65 -6.93 11.98
CA GLU A 97 -17.35 -7.41 12.44
C GLU A 97 -16.82 -8.56 11.60
N GLU A 98 -17.69 -9.49 11.19
CA GLU A 98 -17.31 -10.61 10.34
C GLU A 98 -16.79 -10.14 8.99
N LEU A 99 -17.50 -9.22 8.35
CA LEU A 99 -17.09 -8.68 7.05
C LEU A 99 -15.78 -7.90 7.17
N GLU A 100 -15.62 -7.13 8.24
CA GLU A 100 -14.39 -6.39 8.51
C GLU A 100 -13.21 -7.33 8.68
N CYS A 101 -13.38 -8.43 9.41
CA CYS A 101 -12.35 -9.45 9.57
C CYS A 101 -11.99 -10.12 8.25
N TYR A 102 -12.97 -10.47 7.44
CA TYR A 102 -12.72 -11.04 6.10
C TYR A 102 -11.94 -10.09 5.21
N PHE A 103 -12.36 -8.84 5.16
CA PHE A 103 -11.67 -7.83 4.33
C PHE A 103 -10.24 -7.64 4.78
N MET A 104 -10.03 -7.44 6.08
CA MET A 104 -8.70 -7.23 6.66
C MET A 104 -7.81 -8.45 6.44
N GLY A 105 -8.34 -9.66 6.66
CA GLY A 105 -7.59 -10.89 6.43
C GLY A 105 -7.15 -11.02 4.97
N HIS A 106 -8.01 -10.67 4.03
CA HIS A 106 -7.68 -10.70 2.60
C HIS A 106 -6.59 -9.66 2.27
N LEU A 107 -6.70 -8.46 2.81
CA LEU A 107 -5.66 -7.42 2.61
C LEU A 107 -4.30 -7.87 3.14
N VAL A 108 -4.28 -8.44 4.34
CA VAL A 108 -3.03 -8.93 4.96
C VAL A 108 -2.41 -10.02 4.10
N GLN A 109 -3.23 -10.96 3.62
CA GLN A 109 -2.73 -12.04 2.76
C GLN A 109 -2.14 -11.49 1.46
N MET A 110 -2.85 -10.59 0.79
CA MET A 110 -2.37 -9.99 -0.45
C MET A 110 -1.11 -9.17 -0.23
N TYR A 111 -1.07 -8.37 0.83
CA TYR A 111 0.12 -7.58 1.16
C TYR A 111 1.33 -8.49 1.37
N THR A 112 1.17 -9.55 2.16
CA THR A 112 2.24 -10.50 2.46
C THR A 112 2.74 -11.20 1.19
N ASP A 113 1.82 -11.66 0.34
CA ASP A 113 2.19 -12.33 -0.92
C ASP A 113 2.95 -11.39 -1.85
N LEU A 114 2.47 -10.17 -2.03
CA LEU A 114 3.10 -9.17 -2.89
C LEU A 114 4.45 -8.70 -2.32
N LEU A 115 4.55 -8.58 -1.01
CA LEU A 115 5.81 -8.27 -0.33
C LEU A 115 6.85 -9.36 -0.61
N ASN A 116 6.47 -10.62 -0.49
CA ASN A 116 7.36 -11.75 -0.77
C ASN A 116 7.81 -11.75 -2.23
N GLN A 117 6.91 -11.51 -3.18
CA GLN A 117 7.26 -11.39 -4.60
C GLN A 117 8.22 -10.24 -4.86
N TYR A 118 7.99 -9.11 -4.24
CA TYR A 118 8.87 -7.94 -4.35
C TYR A 118 10.27 -8.26 -3.84
N GLU A 119 10.37 -8.91 -2.69
CA GLU A 119 11.65 -9.31 -2.10
C GLU A 119 12.40 -10.32 -2.98
N GLU A 120 11.69 -11.31 -3.51
CA GLU A 120 12.29 -12.31 -4.41
C GLU A 120 12.83 -11.67 -5.69
N ASN A 121 12.05 -10.79 -6.31
CA ASN A 121 12.48 -10.10 -7.53
C ASN A 121 13.70 -9.22 -7.27
N THR A 122 13.74 -8.52 -6.16
CA THR A 122 14.86 -7.68 -5.77
C THR A 122 16.12 -8.53 -5.53
N THR A 123 15.98 -9.67 -4.87
CA THR A 123 17.09 -10.60 -4.62
C THR A 123 17.58 -11.20 -5.93
N TYR A 124 16.68 -11.61 -6.81
CA TYR A 124 17.03 -12.16 -8.13
C TYR A 124 17.82 -11.14 -8.96
N GLU A 125 17.37 -9.90 -9.01
CA GLU A 125 18.06 -8.83 -9.74
C GLU A 125 19.48 -8.61 -9.20
N LYS A 126 19.65 -8.59 -7.88
CA LYS A 126 20.97 -8.46 -7.24
C LYS A 126 21.89 -9.63 -7.59
N ASN A 127 21.38 -10.84 -7.54
CA ASN A 127 22.15 -12.03 -7.87
C ASN A 127 22.56 -12.03 -9.34
N THR A 128 21.68 -11.66 -10.22
CA THR A 128 21.94 -11.56 -11.65
C THR A 128 23.05 -10.53 -11.95
N ILE A 129 22.99 -9.36 -11.30
CA ILE A 129 24.02 -8.33 -11.44
C ILE A 129 25.35 -8.82 -10.90
N SER A 130 25.37 -9.52 -9.78
CA SER A 130 26.57 -10.10 -9.22
C SER A 130 27.21 -11.12 -10.14
N ASP A 131 26.41 -11.95 -10.79
CA ASP A 131 26.90 -12.95 -11.75
C ASP A 131 27.57 -12.29 -12.97
N PHE A 132 27.04 -11.16 -13.42
CA PHE A 132 27.64 -10.40 -14.51
C PHE A 132 28.99 -9.77 -14.16
N ARG A 133 29.29 -9.56 -12.91
CA ARG A 133 30.53 -8.96 -12.45
C ARG A 133 31.65 -9.98 -12.26
N MET A 134 31.33 -11.24 -12.31
CA MET A 134 32.32 -12.30 -12.21
C MET A 134 32.86 -12.69 -13.58
#